data_e95ce9494d351967d0ecfdae0467321c
#
_entry.id   e95ce9494d351967d0ecfdae0467321c
#
_cell.length_a   1.000
_cell.length_b   1.000
_cell.length_c   1.000
_cell.angle_alpha   90.00
_cell.angle_beta   90.00
_cell.angle_gamma   90.00
#
_symmetry.space_group_name_H-M   'P 1'
#
loop_
_entity.id
_entity.type
_entity.pdbx_description
1 polymer ?
#
loop_
_entity_poly.entity_id
_entity_poly.type
_entity_poly.pdbx_seq_one_letter_code
_entity_poly.pdbx_strand_id
1 'polypeptide(L)'
;MIGSRQPLADWTSGAEAIVYQSCSACGAVQYFRRGFCANCGALDPGERIASGVGRVYATSLVCRAATPETRAHVPYNIVLVDAAEGFRMMAHGDNDLCIGDEVSAHFALFAGRLVPHFTRKKS
;
A
#
# COMPACT_ATOMS: atom_id res chain seq x y z
N MET A 1 29.56 -5.30 -11.87
CA MET A 1 28.97 -5.45 -11.39
C MET A 1 28.10 -5.02 -11.23
N ILE A 2 27.77 -5.00 -11.51
CA ILE A 2 27.15 -4.55 -11.15
C ILE A 2 26.29 -4.66 -10.34
N GLY A 3 26.18 -4.28 -9.91
CA GLY A 3 25.69 -4.26 -8.64
C GLY A 3 24.25 -4.63 -8.53
N SER A 4 23.93 -5.44 -7.59
CA SER A 4 22.56 -5.65 -7.21
C SER A 4 21.97 -4.31 -6.78
N ARG A 5 20.85 -3.91 -7.36
CA ARG A 5 20.08 -2.80 -6.86
C ARG A 5 19.67 -3.10 -5.42
N GLN A 6 19.93 -2.17 -4.55
CA GLN A 6 19.36 -2.26 -3.22
C GLN A 6 17.87 -2.00 -3.30
N PRO A 7 17.03 -2.83 -2.68
CA PRO A 7 15.61 -2.56 -2.68
C PRO A 7 15.30 -1.25 -1.97
N LEU A 8 14.32 -0.52 -2.48
CA LEU A 8 13.86 0.71 -1.84
C LEU A 8 13.20 0.36 -0.51
N ALA A 9 13.47 1.19 0.50
CA ALA A 9 12.81 1.03 1.79
C ALA A 9 11.36 1.49 1.70
N ASP A 10 10.48 0.78 2.39
CA ASP A 10 9.06 1.15 2.45
C ASP A 10 8.53 1.05 3.88
N TRP A 11 7.20 1.17 4.02
CA TRP A 11 6.59 1.17 5.34
C TRP A 11 6.79 -0.15 6.09
N THR A 12 6.98 -1.26 5.40
CA THR A 12 7.22 -2.57 6.06
C THR A 12 8.56 -2.60 6.78
N SER A 13 9.49 -1.74 6.38
CA SER A 13 10.79 -1.59 7.04
C SER A 13 10.90 -0.29 7.83
N GLY A 14 9.79 0.44 8.01
CA GLY A 14 9.74 1.64 8.83
C GLY A 14 9.94 2.95 8.09
N ALA A 15 10.03 2.93 6.76
CA ALA A 15 10.15 4.15 5.96
C ALA A 15 8.76 4.64 5.52
N GLU A 16 8.55 5.95 5.49
CA GLU A 16 7.28 6.53 5.09
C GLU A 16 7.15 6.54 3.57
N ALA A 17 7.03 5.36 2.98
CA ALA A 17 6.94 5.20 1.53
C ALA A 17 6.13 3.96 1.19
N ILE A 18 5.42 4.02 0.06
CA ILE A 18 4.76 2.88 -0.57
C ILE A 18 5.57 2.56 -1.82
N VAL A 19 6.14 1.36 -1.88
CA VAL A 19 6.98 0.94 -3.01
C VAL A 19 6.23 -0.11 -3.82
N TYR A 20 6.30 0.01 -5.13
CA TYR A 20 5.72 -0.95 -6.06
C TYR A 20 6.74 -1.27 -7.15
N GLN A 21 6.46 -2.31 -7.94
CA GLN A 21 7.34 -2.73 -9.02
C GLN A 21 6.70 -2.46 -10.38
N SER A 22 7.53 -2.03 -11.33
CA SER A 22 7.12 -1.80 -12.72
C SER A 22 8.06 -2.57 -13.63
N CYS A 23 7.48 -3.38 -14.52
CA CYS A 23 8.26 -4.19 -15.46
C CYS A 23 8.63 -3.37 -16.68
N SER A 24 9.92 -3.27 -16.99
CA SER A 24 10.39 -2.55 -18.18
C SER A 24 10.11 -3.32 -19.47
N ALA A 25 9.89 -4.64 -19.38
CA ALA A 25 9.68 -5.47 -20.57
C ALA A 25 8.21 -5.42 -21.05
N CYS A 26 7.23 -5.47 -20.13
CA CYS A 26 5.82 -5.52 -20.53
C CYS A 26 4.99 -4.37 -19.97
N GLY A 27 5.55 -3.53 -19.11
CA GLY A 27 4.85 -2.39 -18.53
C GLY A 27 3.92 -2.75 -17.37
N ALA A 28 3.83 -4.01 -16.99
CA ALA A 28 2.95 -4.43 -15.89
C ALA A 28 3.43 -3.88 -14.54
N VAL A 29 2.48 -3.57 -13.69
CA VAL A 29 2.74 -3.03 -12.35
C VAL A 29 2.27 -4.04 -11.32
N GLN A 30 3.07 -4.25 -10.28
CA GLN A 30 2.72 -5.15 -9.20
C GLN A 30 3.11 -4.53 -7.85
N TYR A 31 2.31 -4.79 -6.83
CA TYR A 31 2.58 -4.26 -5.49
C TYR A 31 3.51 -5.17 -4.70
N PHE A 32 3.21 -6.47 -4.67
CA PHE A 32 4.04 -7.40 -3.92
C PHE A 32 5.37 -7.58 -4.62
N ARG A 33 6.45 -7.43 -3.87
CA ARG A 33 7.79 -7.51 -4.44
C ARG A 33 8.13 -8.93 -4.81
N ARG A 34 8.63 -9.11 -6.02
CA ARG A 34 9.07 -10.39 -6.55
C ARG A 34 10.38 -10.17 -7.30
N GLY A 35 11.16 -11.24 -7.44
CA GLY A 35 12.37 -11.19 -8.27
C GLY A 35 12.07 -11.24 -9.76
N PHE A 36 10.79 -11.33 -10.14
CA PHE A 36 10.35 -11.44 -11.53
C PHE A 36 8.99 -10.78 -11.70
N CYS A 37 8.67 -10.42 -12.94
CA CYS A 37 7.36 -9.89 -13.27
C CYS A 37 6.33 -11.01 -13.27
N ALA A 38 5.24 -10.85 -12.50
CA ALA A 38 4.18 -11.86 -12.43
C ALA A 38 3.43 -12.02 -13.75
N ASN A 39 3.50 -11.02 -14.65
CA ASN A 39 2.80 -11.07 -15.92
C ASN A 39 3.61 -11.72 -17.03
N CYS A 40 4.88 -11.35 -17.19
CA CYS A 40 5.69 -11.83 -18.32
C CYS A 40 6.92 -12.64 -17.92
N GLY A 41 7.25 -12.71 -16.62
CA GLY A 41 8.38 -13.48 -16.11
C GLY A 41 9.74 -12.80 -16.22
N ALA A 42 9.80 -11.57 -16.75
CA ALA A 42 11.07 -10.85 -16.84
C ALA A 42 11.68 -10.67 -15.44
N LEU A 43 13.00 -10.81 -15.35
CA LEU A 43 13.71 -10.71 -14.09
C LEU A 43 13.88 -9.26 -13.64
N ASP A 44 13.94 -9.06 -12.35
CA ASP A 44 14.29 -7.79 -11.70
C ASP A 44 13.41 -6.61 -12.13
N PRO A 45 12.09 -6.67 -11.89
CA PRO A 45 11.24 -5.49 -12.12
C PRO A 45 11.77 -4.30 -11.33
N GLY A 46 11.72 -3.12 -11.94
CA GLY A 46 12.19 -1.90 -11.29
C GLY A 46 11.27 -1.48 -10.14
N GLU A 47 11.85 -0.98 -9.06
CA GLU A 47 11.09 -0.50 -7.92
C GLU A 47 10.88 1.01 -8.01
N ARG A 48 9.70 1.47 -7.64
CA ARG A 48 9.32 2.89 -7.66
C ARG A 48 8.54 3.24 -6.42
N ILE A 49 8.60 4.51 -6.04
CA ILE A 49 7.83 5.04 -4.91
C ILE A 49 6.52 5.60 -5.45
N ALA A 50 5.41 5.15 -4.88
CA ALA A 50 4.08 5.60 -5.27
C ALA A 50 3.80 6.99 -4.70
N SER A 51 2.93 7.73 -5.39
CA SER A 51 2.49 9.06 -4.95
C SER A 51 1.63 9.01 -3.68
N GLY A 52 1.02 7.87 -3.40
CA GLY A 52 0.07 7.74 -2.30
C GLY A 52 -1.35 8.12 -2.67
N VAL A 53 -1.60 8.51 -3.91
CA VAL A 53 -2.95 8.87 -4.39
C VAL A 53 -3.62 7.64 -4.95
N GLY A 54 -4.91 7.49 -4.68
CA GLY A 54 -5.68 6.37 -5.20
C GLY A 54 -7.16 6.56 -5.01
N ARG A 55 -7.90 5.47 -5.21
CA ARG A 55 -9.36 5.44 -5.07
C ARG A 55 -9.76 4.19 -4.31
N VAL A 56 -10.69 4.34 -3.39
CA VAL A 56 -11.14 3.22 -2.56
C VAL A 56 -11.90 2.22 -3.40
N TYR A 57 -11.43 0.98 -3.40
CA TYR A 57 -12.08 -0.14 -4.07
C TYR A 57 -13.02 -0.88 -3.12
N ALA A 58 -12.59 -1.07 -1.86
CA ALA A 58 -13.40 -1.79 -0.86
C ALA A 58 -13.03 -1.29 0.54
N THR A 59 -13.97 -1.44 1.48
CA THR A 59 -13.75 -1.12 2.89
C THR A 59 -14.24 -2.27 3.75
N SER A 60 -13.61 -2.42 4.93
CA SER A 60 -14.04 -3.40 5.93
C SER A 60 -13.78 -2.82 7.32
N LEU A 61 -14.84 -2.40 7.98
CA LEU A 61 -14.71 -1.84 9.33
C LEU A 61 -14.59 -2.97 10.35
N VAL A 62 -13.48 -2.98 11.09
CA VAL A 62 -13.19 -4.01 12.08
C VAL A 62 -13.67 -3.49 13.45
N CYS A 63 -14.67 -4.16 14.00
CA CYS A 63 -15.25 -3.79 15.29
C CYS A 63 -14.81 -4.70 16.43
N ARG A 64 -14.28 -5.87 16.10
CA ARG A 64 -13.72 -6.82 17.08
C ARG A 64 -12.31 -7.17 16.70
N ALA A 65 -11.37 -6.89 17.58
CA ALA A 65 -9.96 -7.15 17.32
C ALA A 65 -9.61 -8.59 17.60
N ALA A 66 -8.75 -9.16 16.78
CA ALA A 66 -8.28 -10.53 16.93
C ALA A 66 -7.23 -10.66 18.05
N THR A 67 -6.53 -9.58 18.38
CA THR A 67 -5.44 -9.60 19.36
C THR A 67 -5.61 -8.48 20.37
N PRO A 68 -5.00 -8.63 21.58
CA PRO A 68 -5.04 -7.55 22.57
C PRO A 68 -4.42 -6.25 22.07
N GLU A 69 -3.38 -6.35 21.23
CA GLU A 69 -2.66 -5.18 20.72
C GLU A 69 -3.56 -4.31 19.83
N THR A 70 -4.51 -4.91 19.14
CA THR A 70 -5.41 -4.19 18.24
C THR A 70 -6.71 -3.77 18.90
N ARG A 71 -7.03 -4.27 20.10
CA ARG A 71 -8.27 -3.94 20.81
C ARG A 71 -8.40 -2.46 21.13
N ALA A 72 -7.30 -1.78 21.40
CA ALA A 72 -7.32 -0.35 21.69
C ALA A 72 -7.62 0.50 20.48
N HIS A 73 -7.59 -0.07 19.29
CA HIS A 73 -7.73 0.65 18.02
C HIS A 73 -9.10 0.44 17.36
N VAL A 74 -9.94 -0.49 17.86
CA VAL A 74 -11.26 -0.70 17.27
C VAL A 74 -12.21 0.43 17.62
N PRO A 75 -13.15 0.82 16.72
CA PRO A 75 -13.23 0.32 15.36
C PRO A 75 -12.13 0.92 14.46
N TYR A 76 -11.59 0.11 13.56
CA TYR A 76 -10.66 0.62 12.56
C TYR A 76 -11.05 0.07 11.20
N ASN A 77 -10.67 0.80 10.15
CA ASN A 77 -11.10 0.49 8.79
C ASN A 77 -9.92 -0.06 7.98
N ILE A 78 -10.11 -1.24 7.38
CA ILE A 78 -9.17 -1.80 6.40
C ILE A 78 -9.74 -1.50 5.02
N VAL A 79 -8.91 -0.92 4.16
CA VAL A 79 -9.34 -0.51 2.83
C VAL A 79 -8.48 -1.19 1.77
N LEU A 80 -9.11 -1.50 0.64
CA LEU A 80 -8.40 -1.83 -0.60
C LEU A 80 -8.43 -0.59 -1.46
N VAL A 81 -7.25 -0.14 -1.89
CA VAL A 81 -7.11 1.08 -2.67
C VAL A 81 -6.48 0.75 -4.02
N ASP A 82 -7.12 1.23 -5.08
CA ASP A 82 -6.51 1.21 -6.41
C ASP A 82 -5.64 2.45 -6.54
N ALA A 83 -4.33 2.24 -6.53
CA ALA A 83 -3.38 3.33 -6.61
C ALA A 83 -3.37 3.94 -8.00
N ALA A 84 -3.06 5.24 -8.07
CA ALA A 84 -3.00 5.96 -9.34
C ALA A 84 -1.99 5.33 -10.30
N GLU A 85 -0.98 4.67 -9.78
CA GLU A 85 0.05 4.00 -10.58
C GLU A 85 -0.39 2.65 -11.16
N GLY A 86 -1.57 2.15 -10.79
CA GLY A 86 -2.13 0.96 -11.42
C GLY A 86 -2.01 -0.33 -10.63
N PHE A 87 -1.67 -0.26 -9.36
CA PHE A 87 -1.68 -1.45 -8.49
C PHE A 87 -2.75 -1.30 -7.41
N ARG A 88 -3.09 -2.41 -6.77
CA ARG A 88 -4.06 -2.44 -5.66
C ARG A 88 -3.34 -2.85 -4.39
N MET A 89 -3.64 -2.17 -3.28
CA MET A 89 -3.03 -2.49 -2.00
C MET A 89 -4.06 -2.44 -0.88
N MET A 90 -3.78 -3.20 0.17
CA MET A 90 -4.57 -3.18 1.41
C MET A 90 -3.87 -2.26 2.41
N ALA A 91 -4.63 -1.43 3.09
CA ALA A 91 -4.09 -0.50 4.08
C ALA A 91 -5.16 -0.10 5.09
N HIS A 92 -4.78 0.72 6.04
CA HIS A 92 -5.73 1.35 6.94
C HIS A 92 -6.32 2.60 6.30
N GLY A 93 -7.49 3.00 6.73
CA GLY A 93 -8.13 4.22 6.25
C GLY A 93 -9.06 4.80 7.28
N ASP A 94 -9.53 6.04 7.04
CA ASP A 94 -10.52 6.67 7.90
C ASP A 94 -11.79 5.83 7.90
N ASN A 95 -12.48 5.82 9.04
CA ASN A 95 -13.65 4.96 9.23
C ASN A 95 -14.83 5.33 8.35
N ASP A 96 -14.86 6.57 7.85
CA ASP A 96 -15.98 7.08 7.05
C ASP A 96 -15.75 7.00 5.54
N LEU A 97 -14.66 6.35 5.10
CA LEU A 97 -14.38 6.20 3.67
C LEU A 97 -15.43 5.34 2.99
N CYS A 98 -15.81 5.74 1.77
CA CYS A 98 -16.76 5.02 0.93
C CYS A 98 -16.06 4.53 -0.34
N ILE A 99 -16.59 3.45 -0.90
CA ILE A 99 -16.11 2.94 -2.20
C ILE A 99 -16.23 4.05 -3.23
N GLY A 100 -15.14 4.27 -3.99
CA GLY A 100 -15.08 5.32 -4.99
C GLY A 100 -14.47 6.63 -4.53
N ASP A 101 -14.26 6.81 -3.23
CA ASP A 101 -13.63 8.03 -2.72
C ASP A 101 -12.20 8.15 -3.23
N GLU A 102 -11.81 9.34 -3.63
CA GLU A 102 -10.41 9.65 -3.89
C GLU A 102 -9.70 9.86 -2.56
N VAL A 103 -8.53 9.23 -2.42
CA VAL A 103 -7.80 9.22 -1.15
C VAL A 103 -6.32 9.50 -1.38
N SER A 104 -5.67 9.94 -0.33
CA SER A 104 -4.23 10.08 -0.29
C SER A 104 -3.68 9.42 0.97
N ALA A 105 -2.48 8.87 0.88
CA ALA A 105 -1.85 8.16 1.98
C ALA A 105 -1.02 9.10 2.84
N HIS A 106 -1.07 8.87 4.13
CA HIS A 106 -0.04 9.30 5.06
C HIS A 106 0.34 8.09 5.91
N PHE A 107 1.29 8.23 6.83
CA PHE A 107 1.77 7.11 7.61
C PHE A 107 1.48 7.36 9.08
N ALA A 108 1.05 6.32 9.76
CA ALA A 108 0.65 6.40 11.15
C ALA A 108 1.10 5.14 11.88
N LEU A 109 1.15 5.21 13.20
CA LEU A 109 1.43 4.04 14.01
C LEU A 109 0.13 3.32 14.33
N PHE A 110 0.14 2.01 14.11
CA PHE A 110 -0.97 1.13 14.47
C PHE A 110 -0.38 -0.05 15.22
N ALA A 111 -0.78 -0.23 16.47
CA ALA A 111 -0.25 -1.29 17.35
C ALA A 111 1.28 -1.30 17.36
N GLY A 112 1.90 -0.12 17.38
CA GLY A 112 3.35 0.02 17.44
C GLY A 112 4.09 -0.13 16.12
N ARG A 113 3.38 -0.28 15.01
CA ARG A 113 3.99 -0.44 13.69
C ARG A 113 3.55 0.68 12.76
N LEU A 114 4.48 1.12 11.92
CA LEU A 114 4.17 2.10 10.88
C LEU A 114 3.34 1.46 9.79
N VAL A 115 2.21 2.09 9.44
CA VAL A 115 1.33 1.60 8.38
C VAL A 115 0.87 2.76 7.53
N PRO A 116 0.57 2.53 6.23
CA PRO A 116 -0.09 3.54 5.43
C PRO A 116 -1.54 3.70 5.88
N HIS A 117 -1.99 4.93 5.94
CA HIS A 117 -3.36 5.29 6.33
C HIS A 117 -3.91 6.24 5.29
N PHE A 118 -5.04 5.87 4.70
CA PHE A 118 -5.65 6.68 3.63
C PHE A 118 -6.74 7.58 4.21
N THR A 119 -6.69 8.83 3.77
CA THR A 119 -7.74 9.82 4.08
C THR A 119 -8.34 10.32 2.79
N ARG A 120 -9.58 10.85 2.89
CA ARG A 120 -10.23 11.43 1.71
C ARG A 120 -9.39 12.59 1.20
N LYS A 121 -9.11 12.56 -0.11
CA LYS A 121 -8.30 13.60 -0.73
C LYS A 121 -9.10 14.90 -0.76
N LYS A 122 -8.49 15.97 -0.28
CA LYS A 122 -9.09 17.28 -0.37
C LYS A 122 -8.87 17.86 -1.75
N SER A 123 -9.92 18.29 -2.36
CA SER A 123 -9.85 18.98 -3.65
C SER A 123 -9.40 20.42 -3.47
#